data_e440b962cb26f0aa2f9c3dd379af5879
#
_entry.id   e440b962cb26f0aa2f9c3dd379af5879
#
_cell.length_a   1.000
_cell.length_b   1.000
_cell.length_c   1.000
_cell.angle_alpha   90.00
_cell.angle_beta   90.00
_cell.angle_gamma   90.00
#
_symmetry.space_group_name_H-M   'P 1'
#
loop_
_entity.id
_entity.type
_entity.pdbx_description
1 polymer ?
#
loop_
_entity_poly.entity_id
_entity_poly.type
_entity_poly.pdbx_seq_one_letter_code
_entity_poly.pdbx_strand_id
1 'polypeptide(L)'
;DKDKVRAQVLRANQDLADRGFRSIGVCRDVGKGYVFAGVLALFDPPRHDTRDTLEKARAMGVRVKMVTGDQTAIAVETSKAIALAEKPVILDMKEFQKAEAQSEAAATNMCERVDGFAEVYPEHKYRIVELLQGARHTVGMTGDGVNDAPALKKAQIGIAVEGSTDAARAAADIVLTEPGLGVIIDAILTARCIFARVRNYVIYRIACTLQLVGFFFLASLIFAPEDYYCYMDDERKIVGSYFASCDYTNPDSGTLLADVGDCHDSEGASCVYPYFYHPAQFAFALPVLGIVIITILNDGCMLTIARDHVIPAETPQDWNLPELRLVAVVLGCVPLGSSLLLLWLGLKCADGLYPSWAFLFNRKVPSDYQNEAGDRYYLKYEELLMLMYLKVSISDFLTLFCARCRGPFFSRAPAVPLFCAFLVATGSATLIAMFGTVSDKTYPMYAISKQACLVVWVYNLAFFLVQDAVKVGCYKLMSLPCCEAFLSCIGARDDPVEEDEKKRHLLEENAA
;
A
#
# COMPACT_ATOMS: atom_id res chain seq x y z
N ASP A 1 -11.68 -65.17 -33.06
CA ASP A 1 -11.96 -65.00 -31.66
C ASP A 1 -11.83 -63.52 -31.26
N LYS A 2 -12.82 -62.75 -31.72
CA LYS A 2 -12.81 -61.26 -31.58
C LYS A 2 -12.80 -60.84 -30.11
N ASP A 3 -13.55 -61.52 -29.24
CA ASP A 3 -13.68 -61.13 -27.84
C ASP A 3 -12.40 -61.40 -27.06
N LYS A 4 -11.64 -62.43 -27.40
CA LYS A 4 -10.36 -62.73 -26.76
C LYS A 4 -9.30 -61.66 -27.12
N VAL A 5 -9.22 -61.25 -28.39
CA VAL A 5 -8.37 -60.18 -28.86
C VAL A 5 -8.75 -58.87 -28.19
N ARG A 6 -10.05 -58.54 -28.14
CA ARG A 6 -10.53 -57.33 -27.44
C ARG A 6 -10.13 -57.31 -25.98
N ALA A 7 -10.31 -58.40 -25.26
CA ALA A 7 -9.90 -58.48 -23.84
C ALA A 7 -8.40 -58.33 -23.63
N GLN A 8 -7.58 -58.88 -24.54
CA GLN A 8 -6.12 -58.70 -24.50
C GLN A 8 -5.69 -57.27 -24.75
N VAL A 9 -6.32 -56.61 -25.78
CA VAL A 9 -6.04 -55.19 -26.10
C VAL A 9 -6.44 -54.29 -24.94
N LEU A 10 -7.60 -54.50 -24.30
CA LEU A 10 -8.04 -53.67 -23.17
C LEU A 10 -7.10 -53.84 -21.97
N ARG A 11 -6.62 -55.07 -21.68
CA ARG A 11 -5.60 -55.26 -20.61
C ARG A 11 -4.30 -54.57 -20.94
N ALA A 12 -3.79 -54.72 -22.14
CA ALA A 12 -2.55 -54.03 -22.55
C ALA A 12 -2.68 -52.52 -22.51
N ASN A 13 -3.84 -51.96 -22.88
CA ASN A 13 -4.13 -50.53 -22.76
C ASN A 13 -4.14 -50.09 -21.31
N GLN A 14 -4.75 -50.86 -20.41
CA GLN A 14 -4.76 -50.56 -18.98
C GLN A 14 -3.35 -50.62 -18.38
N ASP A 15 -2.56 -51.65 -18.68
CA ASP A 15 -1.19 -51.79 -18.22
C ASP A 15 -0.28 -50.62 -18.69
N LEU A 16 -0.52 -50.11 -19.91
CA LEU A 16 0.18 -48.94 -20.44
C LEU A 16 -0.28 -47.67 -19.72
N ALA A 17 -1.59 -47.49 -19.52
CA ALA A 17 -2.15 -46.31 -18.84
C ALA A 17 -1.69 -46.22 -17.38
N ASP A 18 -1.63 -47.38 -16.66
CA ASP A 18 -1.12 -47.43 -15.28
C ASP A 18 0.37 -47.07 -15.16
N ARG A 19 1.10 -47.09 -16.29
CA ARG A 19 2.50 -46.65 -16.41
C ARG A 19 2.65 -45.25 -16.98
N GLY A 20 1.53 -44.51 -17.17
CA GLY A 20 1.54 -43.16 -17.70
C GLY A 20 1.65 -43.03 -19.25
N PHE A 21 1.47 -44.13 -19.98
CA PHE A 21 1.55 -44.12 -21.44
C PHE A 21 0.18 -43.94 -22.06
N ARG A 22 0.03 -43.03 -23.00
CA ARG A 22 -1.10 -43.03 -23.94
C ARG A 22 -0.89 -44.17 -24.93
N SER A 23 -1.99 -44.74 -25.43
CA SER A 23 -1.93 -45.83 -26.43
C SER A 23 -2.80 -45.58 -27.62
N ILE A 24 -2.30 -45.99 -28.79
CA ILE A 24 -3.04 -45.94 -30.07
C ILE A 24 -3.09 -47.36 -30.64
N GLY A 25 -4.31 -47.84 -30.88
CA GLY A 25 -4.51 -49.11 -31.61
C GLY A 25 -4.25 -48.96 -33.10
N VAL A 26 -3.49 -49.85 -33.68
CA VAL A 26 -3.17 -49.87 -35.11
C VAL A 26 -3.88 -51.03 -35.74
N CYS A 27 -4.63 -50.77 -36.83
CA CYS A 27 -5.31 -51.78 -37.66
C CYS A 27 -4.84 -51.67 -39.10
N ARG A 28 -4.81 -52.82 -39.82
CA ARG A 28 -4.50 -52.89 -41.24
C ARG A 28 -5.73 -53.39 -42.01
N ASP A 29 -6.08 -52.73 -43.08
CA ASP A 29 -7.06 -53.24 -44.01
C ASP A 29 -6.43 -54.35 -44.90
N VAL A 30 -7.04 -55.49 -44.93
CA VAL A 30 -6.62 -56.64 -45.74
C VAL A 30 -7.58 -56.94 -46.90
N GLY A 31 -8.45 -55.99 -47.28
CA GLY A 31 -9.41 -56.08 -48.37
C GLY A 31 -10.68 -56.89 -48.02
N LYS A 32 -10.72 -57.53 -46.87
CA LYS A 32 -11.87 -58.24 -46.28
C LYS A 32 -12.26 -57.74 -44.88
N GLY A 33 -11.80 -56.54 -44.54
CA GLY A 33 -11.99 -55.89 -43.25
C GLY A 33 -10.67 -55.61 -42.53
N TYR A 34 -10.77 -54.94 -41.38
CA TYR A 34 -9.63 -54.54 -40.58
C TYR A 34 -9.11 -55.67 -39.71
N VAL A 35 -7.78 -55.86 -39.73
CA VAL A 35 -7.05 -56.75 -38.78
C VAL A 35 -6.26 -55.93 -37.82
N PHE A 36 -6.43 -56.18 -36.56
CA PHE A 36 -5.67 -55.53 -35.50
C PHE A 36 -4.19 -55.92 -35.60
N ALA A 37 -3.32 -54.93 -35.70
CA ALA A 37 -1.89 -55.10 -35.87
C ALA A 37 -1.10 -54.97 -34.55
N GLY A 38 -1.57 -54.11 -33.62
CA GLY A 38 -0.91 -53.90 -32.34
C GLY A 38 -1.31 -52.58 -31.66
N VAL A 39 -0.67 -52.32 -30.53
CA VAL A 39 -0.79 -51.06 -29.77
C VAL A 39 0.56 -50.33 -29.79
N LEU A 40 0.52 -49.05 -30.14
CA LEU A 40 1.67 -48.14 -29.99
C LEU A 40 1.54 -47.41 -28.64
N ALA A 41 2.62 -47.45 -27.84
CA ALA A 41 2.72 -46.71 -26.63
C ALA A 41 3.33 -45.34 -26.94
N LEU A 42 2.70 -44.26 -26.48
CA LEU A 42 3.15 -42.89 -26.59
C LEU A 42 3.40 -42.32 -25.21
N PHE A 43 4.56 -41.75 -24.99
CA PHE A 43 4.93 -41.12 -23.73
C PHE A 43 5.22 -39.65 -23.98
N ASP A 44 4.56 -38.80 -23.20
CA ASP A 44 4.79 -37.36 -23.17
C ASP A 44 5.29 -36.99 -21.76
N PRO A 45 6.61 -36.87 -21.59
CA PRO A 45 7.16 -36.62 -20.26
C PRO A 45 6.83 -35.23 -19.78
N PRO A 46 6.55 -35.03 -18.49
CA PRO A 46 6.45 -33.70 -17.90
C PRO A 46 7.74 -32.89 -18.15
N ARG A 47 7.62 -31.57 -18.28
CA ARG A 47 8.79 -30.70 -18.40
C ARG A 47 9.66 -30.83 -17.15
N HIS A 48 10.96 -30.70 -17.29
CA HIS A 48 11.93 -30.92 -16.23
C HIS A 48 11.81 -29.94 -15.05
N ASP A 49 11.31 -28.71 -15.30
CA ASP A 49 11.12 -27.65 -14.32
C ASP A 49 9.78 -27.70 -13.58
N THR A 50 8.83 -28.54 -14.04
CA THR A 50 7.45 -28.57 -13.51
C THR A 50 7.40 -28.91 -12.03
N ARG A 51 8.15 -29.92 -11.60
CA ARG A 51 8.17 -30.36 -10.19
C ARG A 51 8.65 -29.25 -9.27
N ASP A 52 9.81 -28.64 -9.58
CA ASP A 52 10.39 -27.57 -8.76
C ASP A 52 9.47 -26.35 -8.72
N THR A 53 8.80 -26.04 -9.84
CA THR A 53 7.83 -24.95 -9.92
C THR A 53 6.61 -25.20 -9.03
N LEU A 54 6.06 -26.41 -9.02
CA LEU A 54 4.94 -26.78 -8.16
C LEU A 54 5.31 -26.75 -6.68
N GLU A 55 6.49 -27.23 -6.31
CA GLU A 55 6.99 -27.17 -4.94
C GLU A 55 7.11 -25.70 -4.46
N LYS A 56 7.69 -24.82 -5.30
CA LYS A 56 7.78 -23.37 -5.02
C LYS A 56 6.41 -22.73 -4.91
N ALA A 57 5.50 -23.00 -5.86
CA ALA A 57 4.13 -22.47 -5.83
C ALA A 57 3.41 -22.85 -4.52
N ARG A 58 3.53 -24.12 -4.10
CA ARG A 58 2.95 -24.62 -2.87
C ARG A 58 3.56 -23.96 -1.63
N ALA A 59 4.89 -23.83 -1.58
CA ALA A 59 5.58 -23.11 -0.50
C ALA A 59 5.12 -21.63 -0.40
N MET A 60 4.68 -21.05 -1.52
CA MET A 60 4.11 -19.71 -1.59
C MET A 60 2.60 -19.67 -1.28
N GLY A 61 1.99 -20.77 -0.82
CA GLY A 61 0.56 -20.83 -0.48
C GLY A 61 -0.37 -20.86 -1.70
N VAL A 62 0.13 -21.24 -2.89
CA VAL A 62 -0.71 -21.41 -4.09
C VAL A 62 -1.11 -22.87 -4.22
N ARG A 63 -2.41 -23.15 -4.17
CA ARG A 63 -2.94 -24.51 -4.41
C ARG A 63 -3.00 -24.75 -5.91
N VAL A 64 -2.30 -25.77 -6.39
CA VAL A 64 -2.28 -26.15 -7.80
C VAL A 64 -3.14 -27.37 -8.03
N LYS A 65 -3.97 -27.34 -9.06
CA LYS A 65 -4.85 -28.44 -9.49
C LYS A 65 -4.57 -28.79 -10.94
N MET A 66 -4.58 -30.08 -11.24
CA MET A 66 -4.41 -30.56 -12.62
C MET A 66 -5.77 -30.86 -13.25
N VAL A 67 -6.01 -30.29 -14.44
CA VAL A 67 -7.26 -30.52 -15.19
C VAL A 67 -6.87 -30.97 -16.60
N THR A 68 -7.04 -32.25 -16.88
CA THR A 68 -6.59 -32.88 -18.14
C THR A 68 -7.69 -33.67 -18.84
N GLY A 69 -7.61 -33.73 -20.18
CA GLY A 69 -8.44 -34.62 -20.99
C GLY A 69 -7.98 -36.09 -21.02
N ASP A 70 -6.84 -36.41 -20.40
CA ASP A 70 -6.29 -37.75 -20.36
C ASP A 70 -7.12 -38.70 -19.49
N GLN A 71 -6.92 -40.00 -19.69
CA GLN A 71 -7.51 -41.04 -18.84
C GLN A 71 -7.05 -40.93 -17.40
N THR A 72 -7.92 -41.24 -16.45
CA THR A 72 -7.66 -41.15 -15.01
C THR A 72 -6.36 -41.81 -14.59
N ALA A 73 -6.05 -43.04 -15.10
CA ALA A 73 -4.82 -43.76 -14.75
C ALA A 73 -3.55 -42.95 -15.17
N ILE A 74 -3.56 -42.38 -16.37
CA ILE A 74 -2.46 -41.57 -16.89
C ILE A 74 -2.32 -40.27 -16.05
N ALA A 75 -3.44 -39.62 -15.73
CA ALA A 75 -3.46 -38.41 -14.93
C ALA A 75 -2.92 -38.63 -13.51
N VAL A 76 -3.28 -39.74 -12.88
CA VAL A 76 -2.75 -40.13 -11.55
C VAL A 76 -1.22 -40.32 -11.62
N GLU A 77 -0.72 -41.05 -12.62
CA GLU A 77 0.71 -41.30 -12.74
C GLU A 77 1.51 -40.04 -13.03
N THR A 78 1.00 -39.20 -13.93
CA THR A 78 1.57 -37.88 -14.19
C THR A 78 1.59 -37.02 -12.92
N SER A 79 0.51 -37.00 -12.15
CA SER A 79 0.43 -36.25 -10.89
C SER A 79 1.49 -36.68 -9.87
N LYS A 80 1.76 -37.98 -9.80
CA LYS A 80 2.84 -38.53 -8.94
C LYS A 80 4.23 -38.10 -9.47
N ALA A 81 4.43 -38.19 -10.77
CA ALA A 81 5.71 -37.84 -11.40
C ALA A 81 6.09 -36.36 -11.15
N ILE A 82 5.11 -35.44 -11.19
CA ILE A 82 5.32 -34.02 -10.93
C ILE A 82 5.22 -33.64 -9.44
N ALA A 83 4.98 -34.62 -8.55
CA ALA A 83 4.77 -34.41 -7.11
C ALA A 83 3.67 -33.37 -6.81
N LEU A 84 2.52 -33.47 -7.52
CA LEU A 84 1.39 -32.55 -7.36
C LEU A 84 0.84 -32.54 -5.93
N ALA A 85 0.82 -33.70 -5.25
CA ALA A 85 0.58 -33.88 -3.83
C ALA A 85 1.30 -35.16 -3.36
N GLU A 86 1.41 -35.39 -2.06
CA GLU A 86 1.96 -36.64 -1.53
C GLU A 86 1.15 -37.85 -1.98
N LYS A 87 -0.16 -37.73 -1.94
CA LYS A 87 -1.14 -38.74 -2.44
C LYS A 87 -2.17 -38.01 -3.30
N PRO A 88 -1.90 -37.79 -4.59
CA PRO A 88 -2.78 -37.00 -5.43
C PRO A 88 -4.13 -37.68 -5.63
N VAL A 89 -5.20 -36.92 -5.38
CA VAL A 89 -6.58 -37.35 -5.59
C VAL A 89 -7.06 -36.77 -6.91
N ILE A 90 -7.12 -37.63 -7.94
CA ILE A 90 -7.60 -37.27 -9.28
C ILE A 90 -8.91 -38.03 -9.53
N LEU A 91 -9.96 -37.28 -9.84
CA LEU A 91 -11.28 -37.84 -10.12
C LEU A 91 -11.61 -37.78 -11.61
N ASP A 92 -12.46 -38.71 -12.08
CA ASP A 92 -13.02 -38.63 -13.43
C ASP A 92 -14.22 -37.64 -13.49
N MET A 93 -14.55 -37.17 -14.69
CA MET A 93 -15.65 -36.23 -14.85
C MET A 93 -17.03 -36.84 -14.56
N LYS A 94 -17.19 -38.15 -14.53
CA LYS A 94 -18.47 -38.78 -14.19
C LYS A 94 -18.78 -38.61 -12.70
N GLU A 95 -17.78 -38.64 -11.84
CA GLU A 95 -17.94 -38.35 -10.40
C GLU A 95 -18.28 -36.88 -10.17
N PHE A 96 -17.64 -35.98 -10.89
CA PHE A 96 -17.96 -34.57 -10.84
C PHE A 96 -19.41 -34.29 -11.28
N GLN A 97 -19.85 -34.87 -12.41
CA GLN A 97 -21.23 -34.70 -12.90
C GLN A 97 -22.26 -35.24 -11.93
N LYS A 98 -21.96 -36.34 -11.22
CA LYS A 98 -22.83 -36.85 -10.14
C LYS A 98 -22.95 -35.88 -8.97
N ALA A 99 -21.85 -35.28 -8.55
CA ALA A 99 -21.85 -34.28 -7.49
C ALA A 99 -22.62 -33.01 -7.94
N GLU A 100 -22.43 -32.55 -9.15
CA GLU A 100 -23.13 -31.41 -9.71
C GLU A 100 -24.64 -31.64 -9.84
N ALA A 101 -25.05 -32.87 -10.22
CA ALA A 101 -26.46 -33.28 -10.24
C ALA A 101 -27.10 -33.29 -8.84
N GLN A 102 -26.33 -33.49 -7.77
CA GLN A 102 -26.83 -33.41 -6.40
C GLN A 102 -27.03 -31.97 -5.94
N SER A 103 -26.00 -31.12 -6.05
CA SER A 103 -26.06 -29.70 -5.75
C SER A 103 -24.80 -28.99 -6.22
N GLU A 104 -24.92 -27.71 -6.50
CA GLU A 104 -23.76 -26.85 -6.78
C GLU A 104 -22.76 -26.81 -5.63
N ALA A 105 -23.24 -26.83 -4.37
CA ALA A 105 -22.40 -26.88 -3.19
C ALA A 105 -21.58 -28.19 -3.11
N ALA A 106 -22.15 -29.33 -3.52
CA ALA A 106 -21.43 -30.61 -3.56
C ALA A 106 -20.31 -30.59 -4.62
N ALA A 107 -20.60 -30.05 -5.81
CA ALA A 107 -19.60 -29.89 -6.87
C ALA A 107 -18.48 -28.93 -6.44
N THR A 108 -18.82 -27.80 -5.82
CA THR A 108 -17.85 -26.82 -5.30
C THR A 108 -16.93 -27.46 -4.24
N ASN A 109 -17.49 -28.15 -3.26
CA ASN A 109 -16.72 -28.85 -2.22
C ASN A 109 -15.79 -29.91 -2.83
N MET A 110 -16.26 -30.64 -3.85
CA MET A 110 -15.41 -31.56 -4.61
C MET A 110 -14.27 -30.84 -5.30
N CYS A 111 -14.52 -29.72 -6.00
CA CYS A 111 -13.48 -28.91 -6.64
C CYS A 111 -12.43 -28.41 -5.65
N GLU A 112 -12.80 -28.09 -4.42
CA GLU A 112 -11.86 -27.66 -3.38
C GLU A 112 -10.97 -28.78 -2.87
N ARG A 113 -11.54 -29.98 -2.65
CA ARG A 113 -10.86 -31.12 -2.00
C ARG A 113 -9.88 -31.86 -2.90
N VAL A 114 -10.22 -32.07 -4.18
CA VAL A 114 -9.42 -32.90 -5.07
C VAL A 114 -8.21 -32.13 -5.62
N ASP A 115 -7.16 -32.86 -5.99
CA ASP A 115 -5.97 -32.29 -6.59
C ASP A 115 -6.08 -32.17 -8.11
N GLY A 116 -7.08 -32.80 -8.73
CA GLY A 116 -7.33 -32.64 -10.17
C GLY A 116 -8.48 -33.46 -10.70
N PHE A 117 -8.74 -33.25 -11.99
CA PHE A 117 -9.77 -33.94 -12.76
C PHE A 117 -9.19 -34.50 -14.07
N ALA A 118 -9.63 -35.68 -14.42
CA ALA A 118 -9.29 -36.40 -15.65
C ALA A 118 -10.51 -36.56 -16.57
N GLU A 119 -10.29 -36.87 -17.83
CA GLU A 119 -11.33 -37.05 -18.88
C GLU A 119 -12.17 -35.77 -19.07
N VAL A 120 -11.53 -34.60 -18.94
CA VAL A 120 -12.18 -33.30 -18.90
C VAL A 120 -12.37 -32.75 -20.32
N TYR A 121 -13.60 -32.30 -20.65
CA TYR A 121 -13.90 -31.53 -21.86
C TYR A 121 -13.76 -30.02 -21.62
N PRO A 122 -13.67 -29.18 -22.68
CA PRO A 122 -13.47 -27.74 -22.54
C PRO A 122 -14.52 -27.04 -21.66
N GLU A 123 -15.78 -27.41 -21.76
CA GLU A 123 -16.89 -26.89 -20.96
C GLU A 123 -16.72 -27.18 -19.46
N HIS A 124 -16.17 -28.34 -19.14
CA HIS A 124 -15.91 -28.70 -17.74
C HIS A 124 -14.77 -27.88 -17.15
N LYS A 125 -13.72 -27.56 -17.95
CA LYS A 125 -12.64 -26.65 -17.49
C LYS A 125 -13.21 -25.30 -17.10
N TYR A 126 -14.08 -24.74 -17.92
CA TYR A 126 -14.79 -23.49 -17.62
C TYR A 126 -15.61 -23.61 -16.32
N ARG A 127 -16.39 -24.70 -16.18
CA ARG A 127 -17.27 -24.89 -15.01
C ARG A 127 -16.49 -25.06 -13.71
N ILE A 128 -15.36 -25.76 -13.70
CA ILE A 128 -14.47 -25.89 -12.54
C ILE A 128 -13.96 -24.53 -12.10
N VAL A 129 -13.51 -23.70 -13.04
CA VAL A 129 -13.06 -22.32 -12.73
C VAL A 129 -14.21 -21.51 -12.13
N GLU A 130 -15.41 -21.60 -12.71
CA GLU A 130 -16.59 -20.86 -12.23
C GLU A 130 -16.99 -21.25 -10.81
N LEU A 131 -16.99 -22.55 -10.48
CA LEU A 131 -17.30 -23.05 -9.13
C LEU A 131 -16.28 -22.57 -8.09
N LEU A 132 -14.99 -22.63 -8.40
CA LEU A 132 -13.94 -22.14 -7.52
C LEU A 132 -14.04 -20.61 -7.31
N GLN A 133 -14.41 -19.86 -8.32
CA GLN A 133 -14.69 -18.43 -8.19
C GLN A 133 -15.92 -18.16 -7.33
N GLY A 134 -16.98 -18.99 -7.48
CA GLY A 134 -18.17 -18.95 -6.63
C GLY A 134 -17.85 -19.18 -5.15
N ALA A 135 -16.85 -20.02 -4.86
CA ALA A 135 -16.29 -20.24 -3.52
C ALA A 135 -15.36 -19.12 -3.03
N ARG A 136 -15.31 -17.99 -3.74
CA ARG A 136 -14.47 -16.82 -3.44
C ARG A 136 -12.95 -17.04 -3.58
N HIS A 137 -12.53 -18.09 -4.28
CA HIS A 137 -11.12 -18.26 -4.62
C HIS A 137 -10.73 -17.37 -5.80
N THR A 138 -9.52 -16.81 -5.75
CA THR A 138 -8.88 -16.19 -6.93
C THR A 138 -8.24 -17.31 -7.75
N VAL A 139 -8.73 -17.50 -8.98
CA VAL A 139 -8.34 -18.63 -9.84
C VAL A 139 -7.44 -18.14 -10.96
N GLY A 140 -6.23 -18.70 -11.03
CA GLY A 140 -5.38 -18.64 -12.21
C GLY A 140 -5.57 -19.89 -13.08
N MET A 141 -5.59 -19.73 -14.39
CA MET A 141 -5.68 -20.84 -15.34
C MET A 141 -4.52 -20.77 -16.32
N THR A 142 -3.82 -21.90 -16.49
CA THR A 142 -2.79 -22.03 -17.54
C THR A 142 -3.31 -22.94 -18.65
N GLY A 143 -3.00 -22.61 -19.90
CA GLY A 143 -3.41 -23.42 -21.05
C GLY A 143 -2.62 -23.06 -22.30
N ASP A 144 -2.65 -23.97 -23.27
CA ASP A 144 -1.94 -23.84 -24.56
C ASP A 144 -2.85 -23.98 -25.77
N GLY A 145 -4.01 -24.62 -25.61
CA GLY A 145 -4.89 -25.01 -26.70
C GLY A 145 -6.10 -24.10 -26.87
N VAL A 146 -6.74 -24.24 -28.04
CA VAL A 146 -8.04 -23.61 -28.35
C VAL A 146 -9.10 -24.03 -27.31
N ASN A 147 -9.03 -25.28 -26.86
CA ASN A 147 -9.95 -25.84 -25.87
C ASN A 147 -9.86 -25.18 -24.49
N ASP A 148 -8.76 -24.52 -24.19
CA ASP A 148 -8.54 -23.83 -22.92
C ASP A 148 -9.00 -22.37 -22.93
N ALA A 149 -9.18 -21.78 -24.10
CA ALA A 149 -9.51 -20.37 -24.26
C ALA A 149 -10.75 -19.92 -23.46
N PRO A 150 -11.87 -20.67 -23.39
CA PRO A 150 -13.01 -20.28 -22.56
C PRO A 150 -12.67 -20.23 -21.07
N ALA A 151 -11.92 -21.21 -20.57
CA ALA A 151 -11.51 -21.28 -19.15
C ALA A 151 -10.44 -20.23 -18.82
N LEU A 152 -9.48 -19.97 -19.72
CA LEU A 152 -8.50 -18.90 -19.60
C LEU A 152 -9.19 -17.55 -19.46
N LYS A 153 -10.19 -17.27 -20.29
CA LYS A 153 -10.94 -16.01 -20.24
C LYS A 153 -11.85 -15.90 -19.01
N LYS A 154 -12.33 -17.01 -18.47
CA LYS A 154 -13.17 -17.02 -17.25
C LYS A 154 -12.36 -16.80 -15.98
N ALA A 155 -11.14 -17.30 -15.92
CA ALA A 155 -10.26 -17.14 -14.77
C ALA A 155 -9.98 -15.66 -14.48
N GLN A 156 -9.67 -15.31 -13.22
CA GLN A 156 -9.20 -13.97 -12.89
C GLN A 156 -7.81 -13.69 -13.48
N ILE A 157 -7.03 -14.74 -13.72
CA ILE A 157 -5.71 -14.63 -14.35
C ILE A 157 -5.58 -15.78 -15.36
N GLY A 158 -5.80 -15.50 -16.64
CA GLY A 158 -5.52 -16.42 -17.74
C GLY A 158 -4.06 -16.33 -18.17
N ILE A 159 -3.35 -17.45 -18.23
CA ILE A 159 -1.94 -17.53 -18.60
C ILE A 159 -1.77 -18.46 -19.81
N ALA A 160 -1.42 -17.91 -20.94
CA ALA A 160 -1.02 -18.69 -22.12
C ALA A 160 0.47 -19.04 -22.04
N VAL A 161 0.79 -20.33 -22.13
CA VAL A 161 2.19 -20.78 -22.10
C VAL A 161 2.89 -20.52 -23.43
N GLU A 162 4.23 -20.59 -23.43
CA GLU A 162 5.02 -20.48 -24.65
C GLU A 162 4.61 -21.58 -25.66
N GLY A 163 4.51 -21.20 -26.95
CA GLY A 163 4.04 -22.09 -28.03
C GLY A 163 2.53 -22.30 -28.07
N SER A 164 1.73 -21.62 -27.25
CA SER A 164 0.26 -21.70 -27.25
C SER A 164 -0.36 -21.18 -28.55
N THR A 165 -1.57 -21.67 -28.81
CA THR A 165 -2.36 -21.23 -29.99
C THR A 165 -2.77 -19.76 -29.89
N ASP A 166 -3.04 -19.12 -31.05
CA ASP A 166 -3.49 -17.73 -31.09
C ASP A 166 -4.80 -17.52 -30.32
N ALA A 167 -5.68 -18.52 -30.28
CA ALA A 167 -6.93 -18.48 -29.53
C ALA A 167 -6.68 -18.45 -28.01
N ALA A 168 -5.74 -19.25 -27.50
CA ALA A 168 -5.34 -19.24 -26.09
C ALA A 168 -4.65 -17.91 -25.73
N ARG A 169 -3.76 -17.41 -26.60
CA ARG A 169 -3.07 -16.12 -26.41
C ARG A 169 -4.04 -14.94 -26.38
N ALA A 170 -5.05 -14.94 -27.24
CA ALA A 170 -6.07 -13.89 -27.29
C ALA A 170 -7.02 -13.92 -26.07
N ALA A 171 -7.18 -15.08 -25.43
CA ALA A 171 -8.02 -15.24 -24.24
C ALA A 171 -7.29 -14.99 -22.92
N ALA A 172 -5.95 -15.02 -22.91
CA ALA A 172 -5.13 -14.91 -21.73
C ALA A 172 -4.80 -13.44 -21.37
N ASP A 173 -4.62 -13.17 -20.08
CA ASP A 173 -4.14 -11.89 -19.55
C ASP A 173 -2.62 -11.79 -19.61
N ILE A 174 -1.94 -12.94 -19.47
CA ILE A 174 -0.48 -13.06 -19.49
C ILE A 174 -0.09 -14.09 -20.56
N VAL A 175 0.90 -13.74 -21.39
CA VAL A 175 1.48 -14.65 -22.37
C VAL A 175 2.95 -14.87 -22.02
N LEU A 176 3.32 -16.12 -21.74
CA LEU A 176 4.72 -16.48 -21.46
C LEU A 176 5.49 -16.55 -22.78
N THR A 177 6.64 -15.90 -22.82
CA THR A 177 7.54 -15.86 -23.99
C THR A 177 8.69 -16.85 -23.87
N GLU A 178 8.92 -17.40 -22.69
CA GLU A 178 9.96 -18.38 -22.39
C GLU A 178 9.34 -19.74 -22.07
N PRO A 179 10.02 -20.84 -22.43
CA PRO A 179 9.55 -22.18 -22.15
C PRO A 179 9.57 -22.47 -20.64
N GLY A 180 8.58 -23.25 -20.18
CA GLY A 180 8.49 -23.67 -18.78
C GLY A 180 7.47 -22.90 -17.95
N LEU A 181 7.20 -23.39 -16.74
CA LEU A 181 6.26 -22.80 -15.81
C LEU A 181 6.96 -21.94 -14.73
N GLY A 182 8.31 -21.98 -14.66
CA GLY A 182 9.09 -21.23 -13.68
C GLY A 182 8.85 -19.71 -13.71
N VAL A 183 8.62 -19.16 -14.91
CA VAL A 183 8.29 -17.74 -15.11
C VAL A 183 7.03 -17.30 -14.32
N ILE A 184 6.09 -18.23 -14.06
CA ILE A 184 4.89 -17.93 -13.25
C ILE A 184 5.28 -17.60 -11.82
N ILE A 185 6.30 -18.27 -11.27
CA ILE A 185 6.80 -17.98 -9.92
C ILE A 185 7.36 -16.56 -9.83
N ASP A 186 8.14 -16.15 -10.83
CA ASP A 186 8.69 -14.80 -10.89
C ASP A 186 7.58 -13.74 -11.06
N ALA A 187 6.55 -14.05 -11.85
CA ALA A 187 5.36 -13.20 -11.99
C ALA A 187 4.62 -13.03 -10.66
N ILE A 188 4.41 -14.12 -9.90
CA ILE A 188 3.78 -14.08 -8.57
C ILE A 188 4.62 -13.23 -7.60
N LEU A 189 5.93 -13.44 -7.52
CA LEU A 189 6.83 -12.67 -6.66
C LEU A 189 6.80 -11.17 -7.03
N THR A 190 6.86 -10.87 -8.31
CA THR A 190 6.77 -9.49 -8.82
C THR A 190 5.44 -8.85 -8.44
N ALA A 191 4.32 -9.54 -8.66
CA ALA A 191 3.00 -9.07 -8.29
C ALA A 191 2.88 -8.80 -6.78
N ARG A 192 3.41 -9.69 -5.93
CA ARG A 192 3.46 -9.48 -4.46
C ARG A 192 4.30 -8.27 -4.06
N CYS A 193 5.42 -8.05 -4.75
CA CYS A 193 6.21 -6.83 -4.54
C CYS A 193 5.44 -5.57 -4.93
N ILE A 194 4.72 -5.59 -6.06
CA ILE A 194 3.87 -4.48 -6.49
C ILE A 194 2.77 -4.23 -5.45
N PHE A 195 2.08 -5.28 -5.01
CA PHE A 195 1.04 -5.17 -3.99
C PHE A 195 1.55 -4.56 -2.68
N ALA A 196 2.73 -5.01 -2.20
CA ALA A 196 3.35 -4.45 -1.00
C ALA A 196 3.69 -2.95 -1.16
N ARG A 197 4.18 -2.53 -2.35
CA ARG A 197 4.45 -1.11 -2.65
C ARG A 197 3.16 -0.29 -2.67
N VAL A 198 2.11 -0.79 -3.30
CA VAL A 198 0.80 -0.12 -3.36
C VAL A 198 0.20 0.02 -1.96
N ARG A 199 0.28 -1.02 -1.12
CA ARG A 199 -0.17 -0.96 0.27
C ARG A 199 0.57 0.13 1.06
N ASN A 200 1.90 0.17 0.97
CA ASN A 200 2.72 1.20 1.62
C ASN A 200 2.36 2.61 1.13
N TYR A 201 2.15 2.76 -0.18
CA TYR A 201 1.69 4.00 -0.79
C TYR A 201 0.34 4.46 -0.23
N VAL A 202 -0.65 3.57 -0.14
CA VAL A 202 -1.99 3.90 0.36
C VAL A 202 -1.93 4.35 1.82
N ILE A 203 -1.18 3.62 2.69
CA ILE A 203 -0.97 4.00 4.08
C ILE A 203 -0.38 5.41 4.18
N TYR A 204 0.69 5.66 3.44
CA TYR A 204 1.36 6.95 3.39
C TYR A 204 0.42 8.07 2.93
N ARG A 205 -0.32 7.84 1.82
CA ARG A 205 -1.22 8.86 1.26
C ARG A 205 -2.33 9.25 2.23
N ILE A 206 -2.94 8.28 2.89
CA ILE A 206 -3.98 8.54 3.90
C ILE A 206 -3.38 9.32 5.08
N ALA A 207 -2.19 8.92 5.57
CA ALA A 207 -1.54 9.59 6.69
C ALA A 207 -1.22 11.06 6.38
N CYS A 208 -0.62 11.36 5.21
CA CYS A 208 -0.32 12.73 4.79
C CYS A 208 -1.57 13.57 4.55
N THR A 209 -2.62 12.97 3.96
CA THR A 209 -3.88 13.68 3.77
C THR A 209 -4.52 14.02 5.12
N LEU A 210 -4.52 13.09 6.07
CA LEU A 210 -5.02 13.34 7.42
C LEU A 210 -4.22 14.43 8.13
N GLN A 211 -2.88 14.39 8.02
CA GLN A 211 -2.01 15.43 8.57
C GLN A 211 -2.34 16.80 7.98
N LEU A 212 -2.35 16.91 6.64
CA LEU A 212 -2.51 18.20 5.95
C LEU A 212 -3.91 18.78 6.17
N VAL A 213 -4.95 18.02 5.80
CA VAL A 213 -6.34 18.47 5.91
C VAL A 213 -6.75 18.66 7.36
N GLY A 214 -6.40 17.70 8.24
CA GLY A 214 -6.67 17.78 9.67
C GLY A 214 -5.97 18.97 10.32
N PHE A 215 -4.70 19.24 9.95
CA PHE A 215 -3.97 20.38 10.46
C PHE A 215 -4.65 21.71 10.09
N PHE A 216 -4.97 21.95 8.83
CA PHE A 216 -5.60 23.21 8.41
C PHE A 216 -7.00 23.35 9.02
N PHE A 217 -7.78 22.30 9.04
CA PHE A 217 -9.11 22.33 9.63
C PHE A 217 -9.07 22.67 11.12
N LEU A 218 -8.24 21.98 11.91
CA LEU A 218 -8.12 22.22 13.33
C LEU A 218 -7.43 23.56 13.64
N ALA A 219 -6.40 23.92 12.87
CA ALA A 219 -5.71 25.20 13.05
C ALA A 219 -6.67 26.38 12.82
N SER A 220 -7.52 26.31 11.79
CA SER A 220 -8.50 27.38 11.50
C SER A 220 -9.61 27.48 12.53
N LEU A 221 -9.92 26.37 13.25
CA LEU A 221 -10.94 26.38 14.30
C LEU A 221 -10.40 26.79 15.68
N ILE A 222 -9.13 26.47 15.97
CA ILE A 222 -8.58 26.62 17.32
C ILE A 222 -7.80 27.94 17.46
N PHE A 223 -7.14 28.36 16.37
CA PHE A 223 -6.22 29.49 16.40
C PHE A 223 -6.73 30.64 15.52
N ALA A 224 -7.18 31.71 16.14
CA ALA A 224 -7.44 32.97 15.45
C ALA A 224 -6.16 33.84 15.53
N PRO A 225 -5.56 34.25 14.40
CA PRO A 225 -4.37 35.09 14.42
C PRO A 225 -4.56 36.41 15.16
N GLU A 226 -5.75 36.95 15.16
CA GLU A 226 -6.15 38.17 15.88
C GLU A 226 -5.97 38.09 17.41
N ASP A 227 -5.97 36.89 17.98
CA ASP A 227 -5.71 36.68 19.41
C ASP A 227 -4.23 36.86 19.79
N TYR A 228 -3.34 36.81 18.80
CA TYR A 228 -1.88 36.77 19.03
C TYR A 228 -1.12 37.93 18.38
N TYR A 229 -1.74 38.62 17.41
CA TYR A 229 -1.12 39.69 16.68
C TYR A 229 -2.03 40.93 16.68
N CYS A 230 -1.41 42.12 16.79
CA CYS A 230 -2.12 43.37 16.51
C CYS A 230 -2.31 43.54 15.00
N TYR A 231 -3.50 43.90 14.55
CA TYR A 231 -3.79 44.13 13.14
C TYR A 231 -4.31 45.54 12.88
N MET A 232 -4.12 46.04 11.68
CA MET A 232 -4.62 47.35 11.22
C MET A 232 -5.84 47.12 10.32
N ASP A 233 -6.86 47.96 10.48
CA ASP A 233 -7.99 48.02 9.57
C ASP A 233 -7.66 48.79 8.24
N ASP A 234 -8.62 48.81 7.31
CA ASP A 234 -8.50 49.51 6.03
C ASP A 234 -8.24 51.04 6.19
N GLU A 235 -8.59 51.62 7.34
CA GLU A 235 -8.32 53.03 7.67
C GLU A 235 -6.96 53.22 8.37
N ARG A 236 -6.11 52.20 8.45
CA ARG A 236 -4.82 52.19 9.15
C ARG A 236 -4.94 52.44 10.67
N LYS A 237 -6.08 52.10 11.26
CA LYS A 237 -6.25 52.12 12.70
C LYS A 237 -5.90 50.75 13.25
N ILE A 238 -5.16 50.75 14.37
CA ILE A 238 -4.86 49.53 15.10
C ILE A 238 -6.16 49.05 15.77
N VAL A 239 -6.60 47.85 15.41
CA VAL A 239 -7.73 47.17 16.05
C VAL A 239 -7.12 46.11 16.96
N GLY A 240 -7.26 46.27 18.27
CA GLY A 240 -6.51 45.53 19.27
C GLY A 240 -6.67 44.03 19.24
N SER A 241 -5.72 43.30 19.84
CA SER A 241 -5.82 41.88 20.15
C SER A 241 -6.49 41.66 21.51
N TYR A 242 -7.07 40.46 21.72
CA TYR A 242 -7.72 40.09 22.99
C TYR A 242 -6.73 40.03 24.19
N PHE A 243 -5.43 39.94 23.93
CA PHE A 243 -4.37 39.80 24.93
C PHE A 243 -3.46 41.03 25.08
N ALA A 244 -3.59 42.00 24.18
CA ALA A 244 -2.82 43.24 24.27
C ALA A 244 -3.76 44.43 24.07
N SER A 245 -3.86 45.33 25.07
CA SER A 245 -4.50 46.63 24.90
C SER A 245 -3.56 47.49 24.08
N CYS A 246 -3.80 47.57 22.78
CA CYS A 246 -3.09 48.50 21.91
C CYS A 246 -3.81 49.86 22.00
N ASP A 247 -3.20 50.80 22.69
CA ASP A 247 -3.71 52.20 22.77
C ASP A 247 -2.88 53.09 21.86
N TYR A 248 -3.49 53.64 20.85
CA TYR A 248 -2.84 54.56 19.89
C TYR A 248 -3.19 56.02 20.24
N THR A 249 -2.30 56.69 20.90
CA THR A 249 -2.47 58.11 21.26
C THR A 249 -1.45 59.05 20.64
N ASN A 250 -1.13 58.94 19.36
CA ASN A 250 -0.43 60.06 18.69
C ASN A 250 -0.71 60.15 17.20
N PRO A 251 -1.63 61.03 16.75
CA PRO A 251 -1.92 61.24 15.32
C PRO A 251 -0.93 62.15 14.58
N ASP A 252 0.05 62.77 15.24
CA ASP A 252 0.81 63.90 14.66
C ASP A 252 2.24 63.55 14.18
N SER A 253 2.72 62.36 14.37
CA SER A 253 4.02 61.95 13.79
C SER A 253 3.80 61.28 12.42
N GLY A 254 3.84 62.05 11.36
CA GLY A 254 3.78 61.59 9.95
C GLY A 254 4.93 60.69 9.50
N THR A 255 5.47 59.88 10.36
CA THR A 255 6.46 58.84 10.08
C THR A 255 5.73 57.53 9.91
N LEU A 256 5.72 57.06 8.67
CA LEU A 256 5.45 55.67 8.32
C LEU A 256 6.40 54.74 9.10
N LEU A 257 6.01 54.34 10.29
CA LEU A 257 6.68 53.24 10.98
C LEU A 257 6.24 51.92 10.29
N ALA A 258 6.91 51.63 9.19
CA ALA A 258 6.60 50.45 8.38
C ALA A 258 6.93 49.12 9.08
N ASP A 259 7.67 49.14 10.18
CA ASP A 259 8.21 47.90 10.77
C ASP A 259 8.01 47.71 12.27
N VAL A 260 7.65 48.70 13.04
CA VAL A 260 7.47 48.57 14.49
C VAL A 260 6.47 49.63 14.97
N GLY A 261 5.32 49.24 15.52
CA GLY A 261 4.39 50.18 16.10
C GLY A 261 4.57 50.26 17.61
N ASP A 262 4.44 51.45 18.15
CA ASP A 262 4.42 51.66 19.58
C ASP A 262 3.05 51.30 20.14
N CYS A 263 2.97 50.17 20.85
CA CYS A 263 1.85 49.89 21.72
C CYS A 263 2.23 50.26 23.14
N HIS A 264 1.38 51.00 23.80
CA HIS A 264 1.48 51.22 25.26
C HIS A 264 0.46 50.34 25.95
N ASP A 265 0.89 49.63 27.00
CA ASP A 265 -0.05 48.94 27.88
C ASP A 265 -0.75 49.96 28.78
N SER A 266 -1.76 49.54 29.53
CA SER A 266 -2.51 50.35 30.47
C SER A 266 -1.64 50.97 31.60
N GLU A 267 -0.37 50.59 31.69
CA GLU A 267 0.61 51.05 32.66
C GLU A 267 1.67 51.99 32.05
N GLY A 268 1.56 52.30 30.75
CA GLY A 268 2.46 53.24 30.02
C GLY A 268 3.77 52.61 29.53
N ALA A 269 3.90 51.28 29.55
CA ALA A 269 5.04 50.61 28.97
C ALA A 269 4.89 50.44 27.45
N SER A 270 5.92 50.78 26.69
CA SER A 270 5.96 50.59 25.23
C SER A 270 6.00 49.10 24.91
N CYS A 271 4.97 48.61 24.30
CA CYS A 271 4.91 47.22 23.81
C CYS A 271 5.31 47.21 22.35
N VAL A 272 6.34 46.44 22.01
CA VAL A 272 6.73 46.21 20.62
C VAL A 272 6.08 44.92 20.18
N TYR A 273 5.00 45.04 19.40
CA TYR A 273 4.32 43.89 18.83
C TYR A 273 4.55 43.84 17.32
N PRO A 274 4.74 42.65 16.74
CA PRO A 274 4.78 42.51 15.30
C PRO A 274 3.40 42.80 14.71
N TYR A 275 3.29 43.82 13.85
CA TYR A 275 2.08 44.08 13.08
C TYR A 275 2.03 43.15 11.89
N PHE A 276 0.83 42.66 11.55
CA PHE A 276 0.59 42.18 10.21
C PHE A 276 -0.48 43.05 9.54
N TYR A 277 -0.16 43.42 8.33
CA TYR A 277 -0.97 44.31 7.52
C TYR A 277 -1.90 43.49 6.66
N HIS A 278 -3.13 43.17 7.14
CA HIS A 278 -4.22 42.78 6.25
C HIS A 278 -5.59 42.79 6.93
N PRO A 279 -6.66 43.12 6.18
CA PRO A 279 -8.02 43.12 6.69
C PRO A 279 -8.44 41.69 7.06
N ALA A 280 -8.90 41.54 8.29
CA ALA A 280 -9.72 40.42 8.78
C ALA A 280 -9.30 38.98 8.39
N GLN A 281 -8.16 38.53 8.86
CA GLN A 281 -7.84 37.07 8.82
C GLN A 281 -8.34 36.41 10.10
N PHE A 282 -9.59 35.98 10.09
CA PHE A 282 -10.22 35.30 11.22
C PHE A 282 -9.74 33.85 11.43
N ALA A 283 -8.92 33.31 10.53
CA ALA A 283 -8.48 31.92 10.61
C ALA A 283 -7.03 31.74 10.10
N PHE A 284 -6.29 30.80 10.72
CA PHE A 284 -4.97 30.41 10.23
C PHE A 284 -5.07 29.73 8.86
N ALA A 285 -4.35 30.26 7.87
CA ALA A 285 -4.25 29.66 6.55
C ALA A 285 -2.85 29.86 5.95
N LEU A 286 -2.35 28.87 5.20
CA LEU A 286 -1.16 29.01 4.37
C LEU A 286 -1.51 29.55 2.97
N PRO A 287 -0.60 30.28 2.32
CA PRO A 287 -0.77 30.68 0.92
C PRO A 287 -1.00 29.45 0.03
N VAL A 288 -1.92 29.58 -0.92
CA VAL A 288 -2.25 28.50 -1.88
C VAL A 288 -0.99 28.02 -2.61
N LEU A 289 -0.09 28.92 -2.98
CA LEU A 289 1.19 28.57 -3.62
C LEU A 289 2.05 27.65 -2.73
N GLY A 290 2.11 27.90 -1.42
CA GLY A 290 2.82 27.04 -0.47
C GLY A 290 2.24 25.63 -0.44
N ILE A 291 0.91 25.50 -0.39
CA ILE A 291 0.21 24.20 -0.40
C ILE A 291 0.46 23.46 -1.72
N VAL A 292 0.40 24.15 -2.84
CA VAL A 292 0.67 23.57 -4.17
C VAL A 292 2.10 23.07 -4.27
N ILE A 293 3.09 23.81 -3.78
CA ILE A 293 4.50 23.37 -3.78
C ILE A 293 4.68 22.13 -2.92
N ILE A 294 4.10 22.08 -1.72
CA ILE A 294 4.12 20.87 -0.87
C ILE A 294 3.58 19.68 -1.66
N THR A 295 2.42 19.83 -2.28
CA THR A 295 1.75 18.74 -3.00
C THR A 295 2.58 18.25 -4.19
N ILE A 296 3.13 19.15 -5.02
CA ILE A 296 3.95 18.79 -6.18
C ILE A 296 5.22 18.06 -5.76
N LEU A 297 5.93 18.56 -4.75
CA LEU A 297 7.13 17.90 -4.25
C LEU A 297 6.83 16.52 -3.67
N ASN A 298 5.72 16.41 -2.94
CA ASN A 298 5.26 15.16 -2.35
C ASN A 298 4.90 14.13 -3.43
N ASP A 299 4.10 14.51 -4.43
CA ASP A 299 3.70 13.64 -5.54
C ASP A 299 4.92 13.21 -6.38
N GLY A 300 5.88 14.09 -6.60
CA GLY A 300 7.15 13.77 -7.27
C GLY A 300 7.97 12.70 -6.51
N CYS A 301 8.04 12.81 -5.19
CA CYS A 301 8.71 11.82 -4.37
C CYS A 301 7.96 10.47 -4.38
N MET A 302 6.63 10.50 -4.38
CA MET A 302 5.80 9.29 -4.41
C MET A 302 6.01 8.42 -5.65
N LEU A 303 6.28 9.01 -6.82
CA LEU A 303 6.56 8.22 -8.03
C LEU A 303 7.75 7.27 -7.85
N THR A 304 8.67 7.59 -6.97
CA THR A 304 9.86 6.77 -6.70
C THR A 304 9.58 5.55 -5.80
N ILE A 305 8.44 5.52 -5.08
CA ILE A 305 8.00 4.37 -4.27
C ILE A 305 7.83 3.11 -5.14
N ALA A 306 7.42 3.28 -6.39
CA ALA A 306 7.26 2.17 -7.33
C ALA A 306 8.55 1.36 -7.55
N ARG A 307 9.71 1.97 -7.28
CA ARG A 307 11.04 1.34 -7.38
C ARG A 307 11.67 1.01 -6.01
N ASP A 308 10.90 1.18 -4.93
CA ASP A 308 11.42 0.90 -3.59
C ASP A 308 11.65 -0.60 -3.35
N HIS A 309 12.63 -0.91 -2.52
CA HIS A 309 12.90 -2.29 -2.10
C HIS A 309 11.79 -2.77 -1.17
N VAL A 310 11.16 -3.88 -1.54
CA VAL A 310 10.16 -4.57 -0.72
C VAL A 310 10.48 -6.06 -0.67
N ILE A 311 10.09 -6.69 0.43
CA ILE A 311 10.15 -8.15 0.56
C ILE A 311 8.77 -8.67 0.15
N PRO A 312 8.68 -9.57 -0.86
CA PRO A 312 7.41 -10.19 -1.22
C PRO A 312 6.87 -11.01 -0.05
N ALA A 313 5.56 -11.03 0.10
CA ALA A 313 4.93 -11.87 1.11
C ALA A 313 5.09 -13.36 0.75
N GLU A 314 5.31 -14.20 1.76
CA GLU A 314 5.45 -15.66 1.57
C GLU A 314 4.12 -16.29 1.14
N THR A 315 3.01 -15.80 1.66
CA THR A 315 1.65 -16.28 1.36
C THR A 315 0.82 -15.20 0.66
N PRO A 316 -0.30 -15.55 -0.01
CA PRO A 316 -1.25 -14.58 -0.54
C PRO A 316 -1.74 -13.64 0.58
N GLN A 317 -1.82 -12.35 0.29
CA GLN A 317 -2.27 -11.35 1.25
C GLN A 317 -3.49 -10.62 0.73
N ASP A 318 -4.48 -10.45 1.59
CA ASP A 318 -5.62 -9.59 1.37
C ASP A 318 -5.35 -8.14 1.77
N TRP A 319 -6.21 -7.22 1.33
CA TRP A 319 -6.07 -5.80 1.60
C TRP A 319 -6.12 -5.44 3.08
N ASN A 320 -6.75 -6.23 3.92
CA ASN A 320 -6.95 -5.96 5.35
C ASN A 320 -7.19 -4.45 5.63
N LEU A 321 -8.25 -3.90 5.05
CA LEU A 321 -8.56 -2.47 5.10
C LEU A 321 -8.64 -1.87 6.51
N PRO A 322 -9.17 -2.57 7.54
CA PRO A 322 -9.17 -2.07 8.91
C PRO A 322 -7.76 -1.86 9.47
N GLU A 323 -6.85 -2.82 9.29
CA GLU A 323 -5.44 -2.69 9.69
C GLU A 323 -4.78 -1.51 9.00
N LEU A 324 -4.97 -1.41 7.68
CA LEU A 324 -4.40 -0.35 6.85
C LEU A 324 -4.89 1.05 7.32
N ARG A 325 -6.20 1.19 7.55
CA ARG A 325 -6.79 2.45 8.03
C ARG A 325 -6.27 2.83 9.41
N LEU A 326 -6.22 1.87 10.35
CA LEU A 326 -5.73 2.13 11.71
C LEU A 326 -4.29 2.61 11.70
N VAL A 327 -3.41 1.91 10.97
CA VAL A 327 -2.00 2.31 10.85
C VAL A 327 -1.84 3.68 10.20
N ALA A 328 -2.61 3.96 9.13
CA ALA A 328 -2.58 5.25 8.47
C ALA A 328 -3.05 6.40 9.37
N VAL A 329 -4.10 6.19 10.17
CA VAL A 329 -4.57 7.17 11.15
C VAL A 329 -3.52 7.41 12.23
N VAL A 330 -2.93 6.36 12.79
CA VAL A 330 -1.85 6.49 13.79
C VAL A 330 -0.67 7.27 13.23
N LEU A 331 -0.23 6.95 12.01
CA LEU A 331 0.85 7.65 11.32
C LEU A 331 0.51 9.12 11.00
N GLY A 332 -0.75 9.45 10.75
CA GLY A 332 -1.19 10.82 10.46
C GLY A 332 -1.39 11.67 11.72
N CYS A 333 -1.87 11.07 12.84
CA CYS A 333 -2.18 11.80 14.07
C CYS A 333 -0.93 12.36 14.77
N VAL A 334 0.19 11.64 14.75
CA VAL A 334 1.43 12.12 15.42
C VAL A 334 1.96 13.39 14.75
N PRO A 335 2.17 13.45 13.43
CA PRO A 335 2.62 14.66 12.77
C PRO A 335 1.56 15.78 12.78
N LEU A 336 0.27 15.45 12.78
CA LEU A 336 -0.82 16.40 12.97
C LEU A 336 -0.69 17.10 14.34
N GLY A 337 -0.61 16.33 15.43
CA GLY A 337 -0.42 16.85 16.78
C GLY A 337 0.85 17.68 16.90
N SER A 338 1.95 17.23 16.29
CA SER A 338 3.21 18.00 16.27
C SER A 338 3.09 19.30 15.48
N SER A 339 2.27 19.35 14.41
CA SER A 339 2.02 20.59 13.66
C SER A 339 1.25 21.61 14.49
N LEU A 340 0.20 21.16 15.17
CA LEU A 340 -0.59 22.02 16.06
C LEU A 340 0.24 22.52 17.26
N LEU A 341 1.09 21.66 17.82
CA LEU A 341 2.00 22.05 18.90
C LEU A 341 2.99 23.09 18.44
N LEU A 342 3.64 22.93 17.28
CA LEU A 342 4.59 23.92 16.78
C LEU A 342 3.90 25.24 16.41
N LEU A 343 2.68 25.20 15.85
CA LEU A 343 1.88 26.39 15.60
C LEU A 343 1.58 27.13 16.90
N TRP A 344 1.09 26.42 17.91
CA TRP A 344 0.82 27.00 19.23
C TRP A 344 2.06 27.61 19.87
N LEU A 345 3.20 26.91 19.80
CA LEU A 345 4.47 27.43 20.28
C LEU A 345 4.91 28.68 19.51
N GLY A 346 4.75 28.70 18.17
CA GLY A 346 5.09 29.85 17.34
C GLY A 346 4.21 31.07 17.64
N LEU A 347 2.91 30.87 17.84
CA LEU A 347 1.98 31.93 18.24
C LEU A 347 2.31 32.49 19.63
N LYS A 348 2.67 31.62 20.59
CA LYS A 348 3.13 32.07 21.93
C LYS A 348 4.45 32.82 21.90
N CYS A 349 5.31 32.61 20.92
CA CYS A 349 6.51 33.46 20.71
C CYS A 349 6.14 34.86 20.26
N ALA A 350 5.04 35.02 19.55
CA ALA A 350 4.54 36.34 19.14
C ALA A 350 4.05 37.18 20.34
N ASP A 351 3.44 36.53 21.34
CA ASP A 351 2.94 37.18 22.56
C ASP A 351 4.02 37.70 23.52
N GLY A 352 5.31 37.46 23.26
CA GLY A 352 6.39 37.85 24.18
C GLY A 352 6.38 37.18 25.55
N LEU A 353 5.48 36.23 25.80
CA LEU A 353 5.28 35.55 27.07
C LEU A 353 6.37 34.55 27.46
N TYR A 354 7.19 34.10 26.50
CA TYR A 354 8.25 33.10 26.72
C TYR A 354 9.60 33.54 26.15
N PRO A 355 10.33 34.42 26.86
CA PRO A 355 11.61 34.96 26.36
C PRO A 355 12.72 33.91 26.26
N SER A 356 12.63 32.78 27.03
CA SER A 356 13.78 31.85 27.17
C SER A 356 13.99 30.90 25.98
N TRP A 357 13.01 30.67 25.11
CA TRP A 357 13.17 29.81 23.93
C TRP A 357 12.86 30.51 22.59
N ALA A 358 12.28 31.71 22.66
CA ALA A 358 12.04 32.55 21.45
C ALA A 358 13.34 32.91 20.72
N PHE A 359 14.52 32.88 21.41
CA PHE A 359 15.82 33.05 20.77
C PHE A 359 16.10 32.04 19.66
N LEU A 360 15.45 30.89 19.67
CA LEU A 360 15.57 29.87 18.62
C LEU A 360 15.05 30.35 17.28
N PHE A 361 14.14 31.31 17.24
CA PHE A 361 13.57 31.91 16.02
C PHE A 361 14.28 33.18 15.57
N ASN A 362 15.18 33.76 16.37
CA ASN A 362 16.31 34.62 15.98
C ASN A 362 16.02 36.05 15.52
N ARG A 363 14.98 36.71 16.01
CA ARG A 363 14.93 38.19 15.90
C ARG A 363 14.97 38.80 17.28
N LYS A 364 16.02 39.61 17.53
CA LYS A 364 16.07 40.52 18.68
C LYS A 364 15.22 41.74 18.40
N VAL A 365 14.50 42.16 19.42
CA VAL A 365 13.90 43.49 19.42
C VAL A 365 15.03 44.53 19.33
N PRO A 366 14.92 45.54 18.47
CA PRO A 366 15.93 46.62 18.42
C PRO A 366 16.20 47.24 19.78
N SER A 367 17.46 47.64 20.02
CA SER A 367 17.92 48.18 21.32
C SER A 367 17.11 49.37 21.81
N ASP A 368 16.54 50.16 20.90
CA ASP A 368 15.76 51.35 21.17
C ASP A 368 14.41 51.07 21.88
N TYR A 369 13.97 49.82 21.85
CA TYR A 369 12.71 49.36 22.42
C TYR A 369 12.91 48.29 23.51
N GLN A 370 14.13 48.08 24.01
CA GLN A 370 14.43 47.14 25.07
C GLN A 370 14.20 47.83 26.43
N ASN A 371 13.15 47.40 27.15
CA ASN A 371 12.99 47.78 28.53
C ASN A 371 14.02 47.02 29.39
N GLU A 372 14.23 47.42 30.66
CA GLU A 372 15.23 46.89 31.60
C GLU A 372 15.19 45.34 31.80
N ALA A 373 14.26 44.66 31.20
CA ALA A 373 14.02 43.20 31.36
C ALA A 373 14.86 42.30 30.43
N GLY A 374 15.80 42.83 29.63
CA GLY A 374 16.73 42.04 28.78
C GLY A 374 16.26 41.78 27.33
N ASP A 375 17.04 40.97 26.62
CA ASP A 375 16.80 40.67 25.20
C ASP A 375 15.43 40.00 24.98
N ARG A 376 14.54 40.67 24.26
CA ARG A 376 13.25 40.09 23.80
C ARG A 376 13.37 39.62 22.39
N TYR A 377 12.67 38.50 22.05
CA TYR A 377 12.64 37.91 20.71
C TYR A 377 11.20 37.81 20.27
N TYR A 378 10.97 37.97 18.98
CA TYR A 378 9.63 37.85 18.39
C TYR A 378 9.68 37.12 17.03
N LEU A 379 8.54 36.59 16.60
CA LEU A 379 8.33 35.92 15.31
C LEU A 379 7.23 36.64 14.56
N LYS A 380 7.52 37.13 13.34
CA LYS A 380 6.48 37.72 12.48
C LYS A 380 5.51 36.63 11.97
N TYR A 381 4.25 37.00 11.75
CA TYR A 381 3.23 36.05 11.26
C TYR A 381 3.62 35.42 9.93
N GLU A 382 4.15 36.20 9.00
CA GLU A 382 4.62 35.76 7.68
C GLU A 382 5.81 34.77 7.78
N GLU A 383 6.66 34.91 8.78
CA GLU A 383 7.74 33.98 9.09
C GLU A 383 7.18 32.71 9.74
N LEU A 384 6.13 32.82 10.56
CA LEU A 384 5.42 31.69 11.13
C LEU A 384 4.77 30.85 10.03
N LEU A 385 4.16 31.49 9.02
CA LEU A 385 3.60 30.78 7.85
C LEU A 385 4.69 29.98 7.10
N MET A 386 5.86 30.60 6.87
CA MET A 386 7.00 29.91 6.23
C MET A 386 7.55 28.77 7.09
N LEU A 387 7.61 28.96 8.40
CA LEU A 387 8.03 27.94 9.36
C LEU A 387 7.08 26.73 9.33
N MET A 388 5.77 26.97 9.30
CA MET A 388 4.77 25.92 9.19
C MET A 388 4.81 25.20 7.84
N TYR A 389 5.02 25.95 6.74
CA TYR A 389 5.27 25.35 5.42
C TYR A 389 6.44 24.37 5.45
N LEU A 390 7.59 24.78 6.00
CA LEU A 390 8.77 23.91 6.09
C LEU A 390 8.52 22.70 6.99
N LYS A 391 7.85 22.92 8.13
CA LYS A 391 7.51 21.84 9.08
C LYS A 391 6.65 20.77 8.42
N VAL A 392 5.57 21.15 7.76
CA VAL A 392 4.65 20.22 7.11
C VAL A 392 5.34 19.48 5.99
N SER A 393 6.11 20.21 5.13
CA SER A 393 6.85 19.60 4.03
C SER A 393 7.81 18.51 4.50
N ILE A 394 8.66 18.80 5.49
CA ILE A 394 9.63 17.80 6.01
C ILE A 394 8.90 16.63 6.67
N SER A 395 7.85 16.90 7.44
CA SER A 395 7.09 15.88 8.14
C SER A 395 6.45 14.87 7.19
N ASP A 396 5.88 15.35 6.07
CA ASP A 396 5.28 14.50 5.04
C ASP A 396 6.32 13.53 4.44
N PHE A 397 7.50 14.05 4.08
CA PHE A 397 8.57 13.21 3.54
C PHE A 397 9.13 12.20 4.55
N LEU A 398 9.23 12.56 5.83
CA LEU A 398 9.66 11.65 6.87
C LEU A 398 8.61 10.55 7.13
N THR A 399 7.33 10.87 7.07
CA THR A 399 6.23 9.90 7.19
C THR A 399 6.32 8.79 6.14
N LEU A 400 6.85 9.09 4.95
CA LEU A 400 7.12 8.11 3.91
C LEU A 400 8.04 6.98 4.40
N PHE A 401 9.10 7.31 5.13
CA PHE A 401 10.03 6.31 5.66
C PHE A 401 9.41 5.46 6.78
N CYS A 402 8.50 6.01 7.57
CA CYS A 402 7.72 5.25 8.53
C CYS A 402 6.77 4.26 7.85
N ALA A 403 6.07 4.69 6.80
CA ALA A 403 5.04 3.88 6.13
C ALA A 403 5.60 2.67 5.36
N ARG A 404 6.90 2.68 4.97
CA ARG A 404 7.54 1.63 4.16
C ARG A 404 7.72 0.29 4.88
N CYS A 405 7.81 0.30 6.19
CA CYS A 405 8.19 -0.86 7.00
C CYS A 405 7.19 -1.09 8.13
N ARG A 406 6.83 -2.34 8.39
CA ARG A 406 6.07 -2.70 9.60
C ARG A 406 6.92 -2.56 10.88
N GLY A 407 8.20 -2.90 10.80
CA GLY A 407 9.20 -2.68 11.84
C GLY A 407 9.72 -1.24 11.89
N PRO A 408 10.80 -0.97 12.66
CA PRO A 408 11.45 0.34 12.69
C PRO A 408 11.85 0.82 11.28
N PHE A 409 11.86 2.14 11.06
CA PHE A 409 12.14 2.74 9.75
C PHE A 409 13.48 2.30 9.12
N PHE A 410 14.47 2.01 9.97
CA PHE A 410 15.81 1.55 9.57
C PHE A 410 15.90 0.04 9.30
N SER A 411 14.82 -0.75 9.52
CA SER A 411 14.81 -2.20 9.29
C SER A 411 15.06 -2.58 7.84
N ARG A 412 14.85 -1.65 6.91
CA ARG A 412 15.07 -1.84 5.48
C ARG A 412 15.59 -0.55 4.84
N ALA A 413 16.73 -0.65 4.16
CA ALA A 413 17.31 0.48 3.43
C ALA A 413 16.37 0.95 2.30
N PRO A 414 16.18 2.27 2.12
CA PRO A 414 15.43 2.80 1.00
C PRO A 414 16.16 2.55 -0.33
N ALA A 415 15.40 2.44 -1.41
CA ALA A 415 15.99 2.43 -2.74
C ALA A 415 16.68 3.79 -3.04
N VAL A 416 17.79 3.74 -3.77
CA VAL A 416 18.55 4.97 -4.12
C VAL A 416 17.67 6.04 -4.78
N PRO A 417 16.77 5.74 -5.76
CA PRO A 417 15.91 6.76 -6.34
C PRO A 417 14.99 7.44 -5.32
N LEU A 418 14.46 6.68 -4.35
CA LEU A 418 13.60 7.21 -3.30
C LEU A 418 14.38 8.14 -2.36
N PHE A 419 15.58 7.74 -1.97
CA PHE A 419 16.43 8.55 -1.10
C PHE A 419 16.89 9.85 -1.80
N CYS A 420 17.26 9.78 -3.07
CA CYS A 420 17.60 10.98 -3.86
C CYS A 420 16.39 11.93 -4.01
N ALA A 421 15.20 11.40 -4.30
CA ALA A 421 13.99 12.21 -4.39
C ALA A 421 13.67 12.91 -3.07
N PHE A 422 13.81 12.21 -1.94
CA PHE A 422 13.68 12.79 -0.60
C PHE A 422 14.66 13.96 -0.39
N LEU A 423 15.94 13.77 -0.71
CA LEU A 423 16.95 14.84 -0.53
C LEU A 423 16.65 16.06 -1.43
N VAL A 424 16.22 15.83 -2.66
CA VAL A 424 15.86 16.92 -3.58
C VAL A 424 14.63 17.65 -3.07
N ALA A 425 13.59 16.93 -2.65
CA ALA A 425 12.34 17.52 -2.19
C ALA A 425 12.51 18.31 -0.88
N THR A 426 13.16 17.71 0.13
CA THR A 426 13.41 18.40 1.42
C THR A 426 14.44 19.51 1.29
N GLY A 427 15.45 19.35 0.43
CA GLY A 427 16.43 20.39 0.11
C GLY A 427 15.77 21.59 -0.57
N SER A 428 14.93 21.37 -1.58
CA SER A 428 14.18 22.46 -2.24
C SER A 428 13.22 23.17 -1.28
N ALA A 429 12.47 22.42 -0.46
CA ALA A 429 11.59 23.02 0.54
C ALA A 429 12.38 23.88 1.54
N THR A 430 13.56 23.42 1.98
CA THR A 430 14.44 24.15 2.88
C THR A 430 15.03 25.40 2.21
N LEU A 431 15.44 25.31 0.93
CA LEU A 431 15.94 26.47 0.18
C LEU A 431 14.85 27.53 -0.01
N ILE A 432 13.62 27.09 -0.32
CA ILE A 432 12.47 28.01 -0.41
C ILE A 432 12.24 28.69 0.94
N ALA A 433 12.30 27.96 2.05
CA ALA A 433 12.11 28.54 3.38
C ALA A 433 13.22 29.52 3.78
N MET A 434 14.45 29.32 3.31
CA MET A 434 15.59 30.18 3.65
C MET A 434 15.73 31.43 2.76
N PHE A 435 15.32 31.33 1.50
CA PHE A 435 15.59 32.37 0.51
C PHE A 435 14.34 32.85 -0.25
N GLY A 436 13.25 32.07 -0.18
CA GLY A 436 12.03 32.38 -0.90
C GLY A 436 11.19 33.41 -0.18
N THR A 437 10.60 34.31 -0.95
CA THR A 437 9.54 35.21 -0.50
C THR A 437 8.33 34.97 -1.38
N VAL A 438 7.18 34.64 -0.78
CA VAL A 438 5.92 34.56 -1.50
C VAL A 438 5.17 35.86 -1.28
N SER A 439 5.12 36.67 -2.32
CA SER A 439 4.41 37.96 -2.31
C SER A 439 2.95 37.72 -2.72
N ASP A 440 2.17 37.12 -1.83
CA ASP A 440 0.71 37.09 -1.93
C ASP A 440 0.15 38.34 -1.24
N LYS A 441 -0.86 38.99 -1.83
CA LYS A 441 -1.50 40.14 -1.19
C LYS A 441 -2.26 39.76 0.08
N THR A 442 -2.68 38.52 0.21
CA THR A 442 -3.51 38.04 1.32
C THR A 442 -2.70 37.28 2.37
N TYR A 443 -1.74 36.46 1.96
CA TYR A 443 -0.92 35.64 2.85
C TYR A 443 0.55 35.67 2.41
N PRO A 444 1.28 36.77 2.66
CA PRO A 444 2.70 36.85 2.32
C PRO A 444 3.49 35.86 3.21
N MET A 445 4.52 35.24 2.64
CA MET A 445 5.46 34.40 3.38
C MET A 445 6.87 34.96 3.22
N TYR A 446 7.56 35.17 4.32
CA TYR A 446 8.93 35.66 4.32
C TYR A 446 9.93 34.57 4.72
N ALA A 447 11.12 34.68 4.17
CA ALA A 447 12.21 33.77 4.47
C ALA A 447 12.54 33.74 5.97
N ILE A 448 12.77 32.56 6.51
CA ILE A 448 13.14 32.34 7.90
C ILE A 448 14.65 32.22 8.08
N SER A 449 15.15 32.45 9.27
CA SER A 449 16.57 32.36 9.57
C SER A 449 17.09 30.92 9.43
N LYS A 450 18.40 30.76 9.17
CA LYS A 450 19.07 29.44 9.13
C LYS A 450 18.90 28.67 10.44
N GLN A 451 18.89 29.39 11.57
CA GLN A 451 18.69 28.78 12.90
C GLN A 451 17.26 28.24 13.03
N ALA A 452 16.25 29.00 12.60
CA ALA A 452 14.86 28.54 12.59
C ALA A 452 14.68 27.31 11.70
N CYS A 453 15.29 27.28 10.50
CA CYS A 453 15.30 26.09 9.66
C CYS A 453 15.89 24.87 10.39
N LEU A 454 17.03 25.04 11.07
CA LEU A 454 17.66 23.94 11.83
C LEU A 454 16.75 23.45 12.98
N VAL A 455 16.12 24.37 13.70
CA VAL A 455 15.16 24.03 14.75
C VAL A 455 14.01 23.20 14.20
N VAL A 456 13.42 23.60 13.07
CA VAL A 456 12.35 22.83 12.41
C VAL A 456 12.82 21.45 11.99
N TRP A 457 14.04 21.31 11.48
CA TRP A 457 14.62 20.00 11.14
C TRP A 457 14.78 19.11 12.37
N VAL A 458 15.38 19.61 13.45
CA VAL A 458 15.57 18.86 14.70
C VAL A 458 14.22 18.45 15.29
N TYR A 459 13.26 19.38 15.29
CA TYR A 459 11.89 19.13 15.75
C TYR A 459 11.21 18.01 14.95
N ASN A 460 11.27 18.08 13.62
CA ASN A 460 10.68 17.03 12.77
C ASN A 460 11.35 15.67 12.96
N LEU A 461 12.68 15.63 13.09
CA LEU A 461 13.39 14.38 13.35
C LEU A 461 13.02 13.76 14.71
N ALA A 462 12.86 14.58 15.76
CA ALA A 462 12.40 14.09 17.05
C ALA A 462 11.00 13.48 16.98
N PHE A 463 10.05 14.17 16.34
CA PHE A 463 8.69 13.65 16.20
C PHE A 463 8.59 12.48 15.20
N PHE A 464 9.47 12.39 14.21
CA PHE A 464 9.62 11.23 13.34
C PHE A 464 10.00 9.97 14.13
N LEU A 465 10.93 10.07 15.08
CA LEU A 465 11.28 8.94 15.95
C LEU A 465 10.10 8.52 16.84
N VAL A 466 9.34 9.48 17.38
CA VAL A 466 8.11 9.20 18.11
C VAL A 466 7.07 8.52 17.22
N GLN A 467 6.87 9.04 16.02
CA GLN A 467 5.94 8.47 15.03
C GLN A 467 6.29 7.02 14.69
N ASP A 468 7.58 6.74 14.45
CA ASP A 468 8.06 5.39 14.16
C ASP A 468 7.87 4.43 15.35
N ALA A 469 8.18 4.90 16.57
CA ALA A 469 7.98 4.11 17.79
C ALA A 469 6.49 3.79 18.03
N VAL A 470 5.60 4.77 17.87
CA VAL A 470 4.14 4.58 18.00
C VAL A 470 3.61 3.60 16.95
N LYS A 471 4.07 3.71 15.68
CA LYS A 471 3.73 2.75 14.62
C LYS A 471 4.16 1.32 14.99
N VAL A 472 5.41 1.12 15.40
CA VAL A 472 5.92 -0.20 15.80
C VAL A 472 5.12 -0.75 16.99
N GLY A 473 4.79 0.11 17.95
CA GLY A 473 3.91 -0.24 19.08
C GLY A 473 2.52 -0.67 18.62
N CYS A 474 1.93 0.05 17.66
CA CYS A 474 0.64 -0.28 17.06
C CYS A 474 0.65 -1.67 16.41
N TYR A 475 1.65 -1.97 15.57
CA TYR A 475 1.79 -3.30 14.96
C TYR A 475 1.99 -4.42 15.99
N LYS A 476 2.80 -4.19 17.03
CA LYS A 476 2.97 -5.15 18.14
C LYS A 476 1.68 -5.37 18.91
N LEU A 477 0.92 -4.31 19.16
CA LEU A 477 -0.37 -4.42 19.84
C LEU A 477 -1.38 -5.25 19.03
N MET A 478 -1.43 -5.01 17.71
CA MET A 478 -2.30 -5.77 16.81
C MET A 478 -1.92 -7.26 16.70
N SER A 479 -0.66 -7.63 16.95
CA SER A 479 -0.20 -9.02 16.96
C SER A 479 -0.46 -9.75 18.27
N LEU A 480 -1.06 -9.10 19.29
CA LEU A 480 -1.44 -9.76 20.53
C LEU A 480 -2.72 -10.60 20.33
N PRO A 481 -2.79 -11.83 20.92
CA PRO A 481 -3.93 -12.73 20.70
C PRO A 481 -5.29 -12.12 21.06
N CYS A 482 -5.34 -11.26 22.05
CA CYS A 482 -6.58 -10.59 22.46
C CYS A 482 -7.06 -9.53 21.44
N CYS A 483 -6.14 -8.85 20.75
CA CYS A 483 -6.47 -7.90 19.70
C CYS A 483 -6.77 -8.61 18.37
N GLU A 484 -6.11 -9.73 18.10
CA GLU A 484 -6.43 -10.61 16.96
C GLU A 484 -7.87 -11.11 17.03
N ALA A 485 -8.31 -11.60 18.18
CA ALA A 485 -9.69 -12.03 18.41
C ALA A 485 -10.70 -10.89 18.21
N PHE A 486 -10.38 -9.67 18.65
CA PHE A 486 -11.23 -8.50 18.45
C PHE A 486 -11.30 -8.08 16.97
N LEU A 487 -10.17 -8.09 16.26
CA LEU A 487 -10.11 -7.76 14.83
C LEU A 487 -10.85 -8.79 13.98
N SER A 488 -10.80 -10.07 14.33
CA SER A 488 -11.59 -11.12 13.67
C SER A 488 -13.09 -10.97 13.90
N CYS A 489 -13.50 -10.56 15.11
CA CYS A 489 -14.92 -10.30 15.43
C CYS A 489 -15.54 -9.15 14.62
N ILE A 490 -14.73 -8.15 14.21
CA ILE A 490 -15.20 -7.01 13.37
C ILE A 490 -15.00 -7.25 11.87
N GLY A 491 -14.75 -8.52 11.45
CA GLY A 491 -14.53 -8.88 10.04
C GLY A 491 -13.25 -8.31 9.44
N ALA A 492 -12.26 -8.01 10.28
CA ALA A 492 -10.99 -7.42 9.86
C ALA A 492 -9.93 -8.46 9.48
N ARG A 493 -10.19 -9.75 9.73
CA ARG A 493 -9.34 -10.89 9.39
C ARG A 493 -10.20 -12.08 9.05
N ASP A 494 -10.50 -12.26 7.79
CA ASP A 494 -10.80 -13.56 7.21
C ASP A 494 -9.48 -14.07 6.63
N ASP A 495 -8.70 -14.84 7.39
CA ASP A 495 -7.61 -15.67 6.87
C ASP A 495 -8.20 -17.00 6.40
N PRO A 496 -8.47 -17.19 5.11
CA PRO A 496 -9.06 -18.43 4.60
C PRO A 496 -8.12 -19.64 4.77
N VAL A 497 -6.81 -19.41 4.97
CA VAL A 497 -5.81 -20.48 5.08
C VAL A 497 -5.84 -21.14 6.45
N GLU A 498 -6.07 -20.41 7.53
CA GLU A 498 -6.08 -20.98 8.90
C GLU A 498 -7.39 -21.71 9.21
N GLU A 499 -8.49 -21.31 8.59
CA GLU A 499 -9.78 -22.01 8.71
C GLU A 499 -9.78 -23.34 7.95
N ASP A 500 -9.05 -23.42 6.83
CA ASP A 500 -8.91 -24.65 6.06
C ASP A 500 -7.96 -25.66 6.74
N GLU A 501 -6.89 -25.23 7.41
CA GLU A 501 -6.04 -26.12 8.20
C GLU A 501 -6.79 -26.67 9.43
N LYS A 502 -7.55 -25.84 10.14
CA LYS A 502 -8.40 -26.28 11.25
C LYS A 502 -9.52 -27.22 10.79
N LYS A 503 -10.11 -26.96 9.62
CA LYS A 503 -11.10 -27.87 9.02
C LYS A 503 -10.48 -29.18 8.55
N ARG A 504 -9.24 -29.17 8.01
CA ARG A 504 -8.50 -30.41 7.70
C ARG A 504 -8.21 -31.23 8.95
N HIS A 505 -7.67 -30.63 10.01
CA HIS A 505 -7.40 -31.31 11.29
C HIS A 505 -8.67 -31.91 11.91
N LEU A 506 -9.78 -31.15 11.93
CA LEU A 506 -11.08 -31.66 12.42
C LEU A 506 -11.67 -32.77 11.56
N LEU A 507 -11.34 -32.84 10.27
CA LEU A 507 -11.80 -33.89 9.37
C LEU A 507 -10.90 -35.14 9.44
N GLU A 508 -9.63 -34.98 9.75
CA GLU A 508 -8.71 -36.09 10.02
C GLU A 508 -9.03 -36.75 11.38
N GLU A 509 -9.39 -35.98 12.42
CA GLU A 509 -9.85 -36.49 13.71
C GLU A 509 -11.22 -37.21 13.63
N ASN A 510 -12.12 -36.81 12.74
CA ASN A 510 -13.43 -37.48 12.57
C ASN A 510 -13.39 -38.64 11.57
N ALA A 511 -12.27 -38.90 10.90
CA ALA A 511 -12.07 -40.00 9.96
C ALA A 511 -11.22 -41.16 10.54
N ALA A 512 -10.66 -40.98 11.75
CA ALA A 512 -9.96 -41.98 12.53
C ALA A 512 -10.91 -42.58 13.58
#